data_09b6a2f089ef3008fde926ffd3266e22
#
_entry.id   09b6a2f089ef3008fde926ffd3266e22
#
_cell.length_a   1.000
_cell.length_b   1.000
_cell.length_c   1.000
_cell.angle_alpha   90.00
_cell.angle_beta   90.00
_cell.angle_gamma   90.00
#
_symmetry.space_group_name_H-M   'P 1'
#
loop_
_entity.id
_entity.type
_entity.pdbx_description
1 polymer ?
#
loop_
_entity_poly.entity_id
_entity_poly.type
_entity_poly.pdbx_seq_one_letter_code
_entity_poly.pdbx_strand_id
1 'polypeptide(L)'
;WHTYFADVFEQGGFDIVIGNPPYISAPAQVANEGLALQRDRIVQCGYYETLYQKWDLYVPFMERGLKMLNKGGSFSMIVPFPLSNQLYGKKFRKWVWDNYRVSEIVDLNGTKIFDNATVSNLILFAQNSISNGKVIISNINEEKEIFHVFEQEYCNLIQDESKLVWNFTKDER
;
A
#
# COMPACT_ATOMS: atom_id res chain seq x y z
N TRP A 1 -16.68 6.09 9.85
CA TRP A 1 -16.42 4.77 10.37
C TRP A 1 -16.67 4.69 11.87
N HIS A 2 -16.12 5.61 12.70
CA HIS A 2 -16.32 5.61 14.15
C HIS A 2 -17.80 5.63 14.56
N THR A 3 -18.65 6.28 13.80
CA THR A 3 -20.11 6.31 14.07
C THR A 3 -20.80 4.97 13.82
N TYR A 4 -20.37 4.25 12.75
CA TYR A 4 -21.00 2.98 12.36
C TYR A 4 -20.39 1.75 13.03
N PHE A 5 -19.17 1.86 13.54
CA PHE A 5 -18.39 0.79 14.16
C PHE A 5 -17.81 1.23 15.51
N ALA A 6 -18.61 1.94 16.31
CA ALA A 6 -18.17 2.46 17.60
C ALA A 6 -17.56 1.37 18.48
N ASP A 7 -18.27 0.26 18.63
CA ASP A 7 -17.84 -0.87 19.45
C ASP A 7 -16.47 -1.46 19.01
N VAL A 8 -16.20 -1.46 17.69
CA VAL A 8 -14.92 -1.92 17.14
C VAL A 8 -13.79 -0.96 17.53
N PHE A 9 -14.05 0.34 17.43
CA PHE A 9 -13.04 1.35 17.77
C PHE A 9 -12.84 1.50 19.28
N GLU A 10 -13.84 1.21 20.10
CA GLU A 10 -13.69 1.09 21.55
C GLU A 10 -12.76 -0.07 21.93
N GLN A 11 -12.71 -1.13 21.11
CA GLN A 11 -11.78 -2.26 21.24
C GLN A 11 -10.42 -2.03 20.56
N GLY A 12 -10.18 -0.83 20.04
CA GLY A 12 -8.90 -0.43 19.44
C GLY A 12 -8.83 -0.48 17.92
N GLY A 13 -9.88 -0.96 17.22
CA GLY A 13 -9.95 -1.04 15.76
C GLY A 13 -10.22 -2.45 15.23
N PHE A 14 -10.00 -2.65 13.94
CA PHE A 14 -10.25 -3.90 13.24
C PHE A 14 -9.09 -4.88 13.37
N ASP A 15 -9.39 -6.17 13.49
CA ASP A 15 -8.38 -7.25 13.46
C ASP A 15 -7.82 -7.45 12.05
N ILE A 16 -8.66 -7.26 11.03
CA ILE A 16 -8.29 -7.44 9.63
C ILE A 16 -8.88 -6.33 8.78
N VAL A 17 -8.04 -5.72 7.94
CA VAL A 17 -8.45 -4.80 6.88
C VAL A 17 -7.92 -5.33 5.56
N ILE A 18 -8.83 -5.70 4.66
CA ILE A 18 -8.50 -6.18 3.33
C ILE A 18 -9.26 -5.35 2.28
N GLY A 19 -8.65 -5.06 1.14
CA GLY A 19 -9.32 -4.25 0.13
C GLY A 19 -8.66 -4.21 -1.24
N ASN A 20 -9.47 -3.73 -2.18
CA ASN A 20 -9.05 -3.31 -3.51
C ASN A 20 -9.54 -1.85 -3.69
N PRO A 21 -8.70 -0.87 -3.38
CA PRO A 21 -9.09 0.54 -3.44
C PRO A 21 -9.27 1.02 -4.90
N PRO A 22 -9.98 2.14 -5.14
CA PRO A 22 -10.15 2.65 -6.48
C PRO A 22 -8.82 3.16 -7.09
N TYR A 23 -8.50 2.71 -8.31
CA TYR A 23 -7.30 3.08 -9.06
C TYR A 23 -7.54 4.35 -9.88
N ILE A 24 -7.72 5.48 -9.20
CA ILE A 24 -7.97 6.77 -9.84
C ILE A 24 -6.69 7.62 -9.75
N SER A 25 -6.08 7.87 -10.91
CA SER A 25 -4.86 8.64 -11.01
C SER A 25 -5.05 10.12 -10.65
N ALA A 26 -3.97 10.80 -10.26
CA ALA A 26 -4.02 12.22 -9.96
C ALA A 26 -4.56 13.07 -11.13
N PRO A 27 -4.17 12.86 -12.41
CA PRO A 27 -4.78 13.56 -13.54
C PRO A 27 -6.29 13.32 -13.66
N ALA A 28 -6.77 12.08 -13.47
CA ALA A 28 -8.18 11.76 -13.54
C ALA A 28 -8.98 12.42 -12.40
N GLN A 29 -8.40 12.52 -11.19
CA GLN A 29 -9.01 13.24 -10.07
C GLN A 29 -9.20 14.73 -10.39
N VAL A 30 -8.22 15.37 -11.03
CA VAL A 30 -8.28 16.81 -11.36
C VAL A 30 -9.24 17.07 -12.53
N ALA A 31 -9.34 16.16 -13.50
CA ALA A 31 -10.19 16.30 -14.67
C ALA A 31 -11.70 16.17 -14.37
N ASN A 32 -12.07 15.63 -13.21
CA ASN A 32 -13.46 15.44 -12.80
C ASN A 32 -13.78 16.33 -11.58
N GLU A 33 -14.74 17.22 -11.69
CA GLU A 33 -15.08 18.20 -10.63
C GLU A 33 -15.41 17.53 -9.28
N GLY A 34 -16.18 16.45 -9.29
CA GLY A 34 -16.54 15.73 -8.07
C GLY A 34 -15.32 15.09 -7.38
N LEU A 35 -14.41 14.52 -8.16
CA LEU A 35 -13.17 13.94 -7.66
C LEU A 35 -12.17 15.01 -7.22
N ALA A 36 -12.11 16.16 -7.92
CA ALA A 36 -11.30 17.30 -7.53
C ALA A 36 -11.74 17.84 -6.15
N LEU A 37 -13.05 18.02 -5.95
CA LEU A 37 -13.60 18.44 -4.65
C LEU A 37 -13.31 17.40 -3.54
N GLN A 38 -13.40 16.11 -3.85
CA GLN A 38 -13.04 15.04 -2.92
C GLN A 38 -11.54 15.10 -2.56
N ARG A 39 -10.69 15.31 -3.57
CA ARG A 39 -9.25 15.47 -3.37
C ARG A 39 -8.92 16.64 -2.44
N ASP A 40 -9.55 17.78 -2.65
CA ASP A 40 -9.37 18.98 -1.81
C ASP A 40 -9.79 18.70 -0.37
N ARG A 41 -10.92 18.03 -0.15
CA ARG A 41 -11.38 17.63 1.20
C ARG A 41 -10.41 16.66 1.87
N ILE A 42 -9.83 15.70 1.13
CA ILE A 42 -8.82 14.77 1.65
C ILE A 42 -7.57 15.54 2.11
N VAL A 43 -7.13 16.54 1.36
CA VAL A 43 -5.98 17.36 1.74
C VAL A 43 -6.31 18.25 2.95
N GLN A 44 -7.46 18.94 2.92
CA GLN A 44 -7.87 19.91 3.94
C GLN A 44 -8.19 19.28 5.30
N CYS A 45 -8.61 18.00 5.34
CA CYS A 45 -8.93 17.33 6.61
C CYS A 45 -7.72 17.12 7.53
N GLY A 46 -6.49 17.25 7.02
CA GLY A 46 -5.24 17.12 7.79
C GLY A 46 -4.98 15.73 8.39
N TYR A 47 -5.78 14.74 8.03
CA TYR A 47 -5.69 13.39 8.60
C TYR A 47 -4.54 12.58 8.02
N TYR A 48 -4.19 12.82 6.75
CA TYR A 48 -3.26 12.00 5.98
C TYR A 48 -1.83 12.56 5.99
N GLU A 49 -0.86 11.73 6.30
CA GLU A 49 0.57 12.05 6.40
C GLU A 49 1.33 11.70 5.12
N THR A 50 0.78 10.75 4.33
CA THR A 50 1.49 10.13 3.22
C THR A 50 1.27 10.80 1.87
N LEU A 51 0.37 11.79 1.80
CA LEU A 51 0.08 12.49 0.56
C LEU A 51 1.31 13.27 0.08
N TYR A 52 1.73 13.00 -1.15
CA TYR A 52 2.89 13.64 -1.73
C TYR A 52 2.73 13.86 -3.23
N GLN A 53 2.94 15.10 -3.70
CA GLN A 53 2.85 15.49 -5.11
C GLN A 53 1.52 15.06 -5.78
N LYS A 54 1.61 14.35 -6.91
CA LYS A 54 0.47 13.89 -7.72
C LYS A 54 0.02 12.48 -7.27
N TRP A 55 -0.35 12.34 -6.00
CA TRP A 55 -0.78 11.06 -5.44
C TRP A 55 -2.06 10.53 -6.08
N ASP A 56 -2.13 9.23 -6.28
CA ASP A 56 -3.30 8.50 -6.74
C ASP A 56 -4.23 8.16 -5.57
N LEU A 57 -5.53 8.02 -5.84
CA LEU A 57 -6.56 7.92 -4.80
C LEU A 57 -6.39 6.72 -3.87
N TYR A 58 -5.77 5.63 -4.32
CA TYR A 58 -5.52 4.46 -3.47
C TYR A 58 -4.55 4.74 -2.31
N VAL A 59 -3.68 5.76 -2.40
CA VAL A 59 -2.71 6.08 -1.32
C VAL A 59 -3.41 6.47 -0.02
N PRO A 60 -4.35 7.44 0.02
CA PRO A 60 -5.10 7.72 1.25
C PRO A 60 -5.99 6.55 1.70
N PHE A 61 -6.49 5.69 0.79
CA PHE A 61 -7.21 4.48 1.18
C PHE A 61 -6.34 3.51 1.96
N MET A 62 -5.11 3.27 1.51
CA MET A 62 -4.15 2.42 2.21
C MET A 62 -3.80 2.97 3.59
N GLU A 63 -3.47 4.26 3.67
CA GLU A 63 -3.17 4.91 4.95
C GLU A 63 -4.36 4.83 5.90
N ARG A 64 -5.57 5.09 5.40
CA ARG A 64 -6.78 4.96 6.20
C ARG A 64 -6.99 3.54 6.71
N GLY A 65 -6.84 2.55 5.85
CA GLY A 65 -6.98 1.14 6.22
C GLY A 65 -6.01 0.71 7.31
N LEU A 66 -4.75 1.11 7.19
CA LEU A 66 -3.72 0.84 8.21
C LEU A 66 -4.04 1.50 9.56
N LYS A 67 -4.46 2.77 9.54
CA LYS A 67 -4.87 3.52 10.76
C LYS A 67 -6.14 2.99 11.42
N MET A 68 -6.89 2.11 10.78
CA MET A 68 -8.10 1.48 11.34
C MET A 68 -7.83 0.16 12.06
N LEU A 69 -6.61 -0.37 11.99
CA LEU A 69 -6.24 -1.62 12.64
C LEU A 69 -6.10 -1.47 14.15
N ASN A 70 -6.55 -2.48 14.88
CA ASN A 70 -6.16 -2.67 16.27
C ASN A 70 -4.67 -3.06 16.38
N LYS A 71 -4.15 -3.10 17.59
CA LYS A 71 -2.77 -3.55 17.84
C LYS A 71 -2.64 -5.03 17.50
N GLY A 72 -1.71 -5.35 16.59
CA GLY A 72 -1.51 -6.71 16.06
C GLY A 72 -2.42 -7.06 14.88
N GLY A 73 -3.35 -6.18 14.49
CA GLY A 73 -4.24 -6.38 13.36
C GLY A 73 -3.49 -6.44 12.03
N SER A 74 -4.07 -7.15 11.07
CA SER A 74 -3.48 -7.47 9.76
C SER A 74 -4.11 -6.67 8.64
N PHE A 75 -3.28 -6.23 7.71
CA PHE A 75 -3.67 -5.45 6.53
C PHE A 75 -3.27 -6.16 5.24
N SER A 76 -4.13 -6.13 4.24
CA SER A 76 -3.78 -6.51 2.87
C SER A 76 -4.56 -5.69 1.86
N MET A 77 -3.87 -5.10 0.90
CA MET A 77 -4.51 -4.46 -0.27
C MET A 77 -3.77 -4.76 -1.56
N ILE A 78 -4.55 -5.04 -2.61
CA ILE A 78 -4.04 -5.08 -3.97
C ILE A 78 -4.08 -3.66 -4.53
N VAL A 79 -2.93 -3.18 -5.06
CA VAL A 79 -2.77 -1.80 -5.53
C VAL A 79 -1.91 -1.75 -6.79
N PRO A 80 -1.93 -0.64 -7.55
CA PRO A 80 -1.06 -0.45 -8.70
C PRO A 80 0.42 -0.56 -8.34
N PHE A 81 1.17 -1.29 -9.17
CA PHE A 81 2.62 -1.46 -9.04
C PHE A 81 3.41 -0.14 -8.93
N PRO A 82 3.00 0.98 -9.57
CA PRO A 82 3.62 2.29 -9.39
C PRO A 82 3.79 2.76 -7.94
N LEU A 83 3.03 2.20 -6.98
CA LEU A 83 3.29 2.44 -5.56
C LEU A 83 4.74 2.12 -5.17
N SER A 84 5.34 1.08 -5.76
CA SER A 84 6.70 0.62 -5.43
C SER A 84 7.79 1.58 -5.90
N ASN A 85 7.59 2.30 -7.01
CA ASN A 85 8.67 3.02 -7.69
C ASN A 85 8.40 4.51 -7.97
N GLN A 86 7.12 4.94 -8.05
CA GLN A 86 6.80 6.32 -8.36
C GLN A 86 7.06 7.26 -7.18
N LEU A 87 7.42 8.51 -7.51
CA LEU A 87 7.81 9.51 -6.52
C LEU A 87 6.66 9.85 -5.55
N TYR A 88 5.42 9.87 -6.01
CA TYR A 88 4.28 10.17 -5.16
C TYR A 88 4.07 9.13 -4.04
N GLY A 89 4.49 7.86 -4.24
CA GLY A 89 4.44 6.81 -3.24
C GLY A 89 5.55 6.88 -2.17
N LYS A 90 6.56 7.76 -2.34
CA LYS A 90 7.73 7.83 -1.46
C LYS A 90 7.37 8.01 0.01
N LYS A 91 6.48 8.97 0.32
CA LYS A 91 6.08 9.21 1.70
C LYS A 91 5.34 8.01 2.30
N PHE A 92 4.45 7.38 1.53
CA PHE A 92 3.73 6.18 1.98
C PHE A 92 4.71 5.02 2.26
N ARG A 93 5.65 4.74 1.35
CA ARG A 93 6.64 3.66 1.53
C ARG A 93 7.47 3.84 2.81
N LYS A 94 7.91 5.08 3.09
CA LYS A 94 8.62 5.38 4.33
C LYS A 94 7.70 5.24 5.53
N TRP A 95 6.52 5.85 5.48
CA TRP A 95 5.59 5.89 6.60
C TRP A 95 5.10 4.50 7.01
N VAL A 96 4.73 3.64 6.04
CA VAL A 96 4.29 2.27 6.35
C VAL A 96 5.40 1.46 6.99
N TRP A 97 6.63 1.66 6.56
CA TRP A 97 7.79 1.00 7.15
C TRP A 97 8.08 1.48 8.57
N ASP A 98 8.01 2.78 8.81
CA ASP A 98 8.33 3.37 10.12
C ASP A 98 7.26 3.02 11.19
N ASN A 99 6.02 2.76 10.78
CA ASN A 99 4.89 2.62 11.71
C ASN A 99 4.26 1.22 11.76
N TYR A 100 4.52 0.38 10.77
CA TYR A 100 3.91 -0.95 10.62
C TYR A 100 4.97 -1.98 10.23
N ARG A 101 4.71 -3.24 10.56
CA ARG A 101 5.49 -4.35 10.03
C ARG A 101 5.00 -4.68 8.63
N VAL A 102 5.79 -4.39 7.61
CA VAL A 102 5.58 -4.93 6.26
C VAL A 102 6.08 -6.37 6.26
N SER A 103 5.17 -7.34 6.18
CA SER A 103 5.49 -8.76 6.27
C SER A 103 5.79 -9.38 4.91
N GLU A 104 5.01 -8.99 3.89
CA GLU A 104 5.12 -9.57 2.56
C GLU A 104 4.71 -8.56 1.48
N ILE A 105 5.35 -8.64 0.33
CA ILE A 105 4.95 -7.96 -0.90
C ILE A 105 4.88 -9.01 -2.00
N VAL A 106 3.69 -9.17 -2.61
CA VAL A 106 3.50 -10.03 -3.77
C VAL A 106 3.62 -9.18 -5.03
N ASP A 107 4.61 -9.45 -5.84
CA ASP A 107 4.77 -8.82 -7.15
C ASP A 107 3.89 -9.55 -8.17
N LEU A 108 2.91 -8.85 -8.70
CA LEU A 108 2.00 -9.34 -9.74
C LEU A 108 2.40 -8.83 -11.13
N ASN A 109 3.59 -8.26 -11.25
CA ASN A 109 4.07 -7.72 -12.52
C ASN A 109 4.24 -8.84 -13.55
N GLY A 110 3.77 -8.58 -14.76
CA GLY A 110 3.78 -9.59 -15.84
C GLY A 110 2.58 -10.55 -15.83
N THR A 111 1.76 -10.56 -14.78
CA THR A 111 0.56 -11.41 -14.71
C THR A 111 -0.71 -10.58 -14.86
N LYS A 112 -1.58 -10.99 -15.78
CA LYS A 112 -2.87 -10.35 -15.99
C LYS A 112 -3.87 -10.80 -14.91
N ILE A 113 -4.05 -9.99 -13.86
CA ILE A 113 -4.98 -10.29 -12.76
C ILE A 113 -6.42 -9.87 -13.11
N PHE A 114 -6.60 -8.74 -13.78
CA PHE A 114 -7.91 -8.23 -14.18
C PHE A 114 -8.00 -8.13 -15.71
N ASP A 115 -9.12 -8.55 -16.28
CA ASP A 115 -9.30 -8.59 -17.74
C ASP A 115 -9.18 -7.23 -18.43
N ASN A 116 -9.58 -6.16 -17.73
CA ASN A 116 -9.57 -4.79 -18.24
C ASN A 116 -8.46 -3.92 -17.68
N ALA A 117 -7.52 -4.47 -16.88
CA ALA A 117 -6.44 -3.68 -16.29
C ALA A 117 -5.23 -3.62 -17.22
N THR A 118 -4.80 -2.42 -17.54
CA THR A 118 -3.54 -2.14 -18.25
C THR A 118 -2.37 -1.90 -17.32
N VAL A 119 -2.61 -1.87 -16.01
CA VAL A 119 -1.61 -1.54 -14.99
C VAL A 119 -1.26 -2.78 -14.19
N SER A 120 0.03 -3.08 -14.10
CA SER A 120 0.55 -4.10 -13.19
C SER A 120 0.21 -3.76 -11.75
N ASN A 121 0.06 -4.79 -10.91
CA ASN A 121 -0.34 -4.67 -9.52
C ASN A 121 0.72 -5.26 -8.59
N LEU A 122 0.58 -4.95 -7.33
CA LEU A 122 1.21 -5.65 -6.21
C LEU A 122 0.19 -5.85 -5.08
N ILE A 123 0.44 -6.83 -4.21
CA ILE A 123 -0.30 -6.95 -2.94
C ILE A 123 0.67 -6.62 -1.82
N LEU A 124 0.25 -5.71 -0.95
CA LEU A 124 0.99 -5.36 0.27
C LEU A 124 0.33 -6.04 1.46
N PHE A 125 1.12 -6.80 2.22
CA PHE A 125 0.74 -7.32 3.54
C PHE A 125 1.49 -6.57 4.62
N ALA A 126 0.76 -6.10 5.62
CA ALA A 126 1.33 -5.40 6.76
C ALA A 126 0.56 -5.75 8.05
N GLN A 127 1.18 -5.47 9.20
CA GLN A 127 0.60 -5.71 10.51
C GLN A 127 0.81 -4.48 11.39
N ASN A 128 -0.18 -4.14 12.21
CA ASN A 128 -0.05 -3.08 13.20
C ASN A 128 0.81 -3.55 14.39
N SER A 129 2.08 -3.72 14.10
CA SER A 129 3.14 -4.02 15.07
C SER A 129 4.43 -3.37 14.57
N ILE A 130 5.30 -2.99 15.49
CA ILE A 130 6.63 -2.50 15.15
C ILE A 130 7.59 -3.67 15.30
N SER A 131 7.99 -4.25 14.18
CA SER A 131 9.03 -5.28 14.13
C SER A 131 9.79 -5.09 12.84
N ASN A 132 10.94 -4.45 12.93
CA ASN A 132 11.86 -4.31 11.81
C ASN A 132 12.51 -5.67 11.55
N GLY A 133 11.92 -6.43 10.67
CA GLY A 133 12.39 -7.74 10.25
C GLY A 133 12.53 -7.83 8.75
N LYS A 134 12.69 -9.03 8.28
CA LYS A 134 12.72 -9.34 6.85
C LYS A 134 11.35 -9.18 6.23
N VAL A 135 11.34 -8.76 4.97
CA VAL A 135 10.16 -8.73 4.11
C VAL A 135 10.22 -9.94 3.18
N ILE A 136 9.12 -10.66 3.09
CA ILE A 136 8.97 -11.72 2.11
C ILE A 136 8.61 -11.10 0.76
N ILE A 137 9.32 -11.48 -0.28
CA ILE A 137 8.97 -11.17 -1.66
C ILE A 137 8.43 -12.43 -2.30
N SER A 138 7.20 -12.33 -2.79
CA SER A 138 6.48 -13.42 -3.44
C SER A 138 6.07 -13.02 -4.85
N ASN A 139 5.91 -14.00 -5.71
CA ASN A 139 5.38 -13.84 -7.06
C ASN A 139 4.15 -14.72 -7.24
N ILE A 140 3.55 -14.64 -8.41
CA ILE A 140 2.41 -15.45 -8.80
C ILE A 140 2.78 -16.28 -10.03
N ASN A 141 2.39 -17.57 -10.05
CA ASN A 141 2.59 -18.45 -11.19
C ASN A 141 1.45 -18.35 -12.23
N GLU A 142 1.55 -19.12 -13.32
CA GLU A 142 0.52 -19.13 -14.39
C GLU A 142 -0.83 -19.66 -13.89
N GLU A 143 -0.85 -20.54 -12.89
CA GLU A 143 -2.04 -21.05 -12.23
C GLU A 143 -2.66 -20.06 -11.24
N LYS A 144 -2.07 -18.87 -11.10
CA LYS A 144 -2.44 -17.80 -10.16
C LYS A 144 -2.25 -18.17 -8.68
N GLU A 145 -1.30 -19.05 -8.40
CA GLU A 145 -0.88 -19.37 -7.06
C GLU A 145 0.29 -18.47 -6.62
N ILE A 146 0.21 -17.96 -5.40
CA ILE A 146 1.29 -17.16 -4.79
C ILE A 146 2.38 -18.11 -4.31
N PHE A 147 3.62 -17.83 -4.65
CA PHE A 147 4.78 -18.56 -4.14
C PHE A 147 5.86 -17.62 -3.62
N HIS A 148 6.45 -18.01 -2.52
CA HIS A 148 7.56 -17.30 -1.90
C HIS A 148 8.81 -17.40 -2.79
N VAL A 149 9.45 -16.27 -3.07
CA VAL A 149 10.68 -16.21 -3.88
C VAL A 149 11.89 -16.07 -2.98
N PHE A 150 11.91 -15.06 -2.11
CA PHE A 150 13.00 -14.84 -1.16
C PHE A 150 12.58 -13.89 -0.03
N GLU A 151 13.38 -13.89 1.03
CA GLU A 151 13.30 -12.89 2.10
C GLU A 151 14.46 -11.90 1.98
N GLN A 152 14.24 -10.65 2.30
CA GLN A 152 15.28 -9.64 2.34
C GLN A 152 15.10 -8.66 3.50
N GLU A 153 16.22 -8.12 3.96
CA GLU A 153 16.21 -6.99 4.89
C GLU A 153 15.71 -5.72 4.19
N TYR A 154 15.13 -4.80 4.94
CA TYR A 154 14.59 -3.57 4.36
C TYR A 154 15.63 -2.73 3.62
N CYS A 155 16.86 -2.66 4.12
CA CYS A 155 17.93 -1.93 3.44
C CYS A 155 18.17 -2.45 2.01
N ASN A 156 17.96 -3.74 1.78
CA ASN A 156 18.06 -4.35 0.46
C ASN A 156 16.81 -4.16 -0.40
N LEU A 157 15.65 -3.89 0.23
CA LEU A 157 14.43 -3.54 -0.47
C LEU A 157 14.53 -2.15 -1.13
N ILE A 158 15.35 -1.26 -0.59
CA ILE A 158 15.50 0.10 -1.11
C ILE A 158 16.59 0.14 -2.18
N GLN A 159 16.19 0.30 -3.44
CA GLN A 159 17.09 0.44 -4.57
C GLN A 159 17.63 1.88 -4.74
N ASP A 160 16.81 2.87 -4.44
CA ASP A 160 17.15 4.30 -4.54
C ASP A 160 16.73 5.02 -3.27
N GLU A 161 17.70 5.34 -2.41
CA GLU A 161 17.45 6.01 -1.13
C GLU A 161 16.77 7.38 -1.29
N SER A 162 17.08 8.09 -2.38
CA SER A 162 16.49 9.42 -2.64
C SER A 162 15.00 9.34 -2.92
N LYS A 163 14.54 8.27 -3.54
CA LYS A 163 13.15 8.01 -3.92
C LYS A 163 12.48 6.91 -3.11
N LEU A 164 13.25 6.13 -2.32
CA LEU A 164 12.79 4.96 -1.58
C LEU A 164 12.07 3.95 -2.50
N VAL A 165 12.65 3.68 -3.67
CA VAL A 165 12.11 2.72 -4.64
C VAL A 165 12.33 1.30 -4.10
N TRP A 166 11.27 0.50 -4.09
CA TRP A 166 11.35 -0.92 -3.69
C TRP A 166 11.92 -1.77 -4.81
N ASN A 167 12.87 -2.62 -4.46
CA ASN A 167 13.50 -3.60 -5.34
C ASN A 167 12.96 -5.01 -5.05
N PHE A 168 12.43 -5.67 -6.07
CA PHE A 168 11.89 -7.02 -5.98
C PHE A 168 12.84 -8.07 -6.61
N THR A 169 14.06 -7.69 -6.92
CA THR A 169 15.09 -8.63 -7.39
C THR A 169 15.97 -9.06 -6.24
N LYS A 170 16.33 -10.33 -6.19
CA LYS A 170 17.30 -10.86 -5.23
C LYS A 170 18.67 -10.24 -5.52
N ASP A 171 19.25 -9.60 -4.51
CA ASP A 171 20.63 -9.10 -4.62
C ASP A 171 21.58 -10.30 -4.59
N GLU A 172 22.28 -10.55 -5.68
CA GLU A 172 23.28 -11.63 -5.83
C GLU A 172 24.66 -11.19 -5.32
N ARG A 173 24.73 -10.47 -4.21
CA ARG A 173 25.99 -10.12 -3.57
C ARG A 173 26.48 -11.18 -2.60
#